data_a0e1f078e895381d8b792c63a2417f01
#
_entry.id   a0e1f078e895381d8b792c63a2417f01
#
_cell.length_a   1.000
_cell.length_b   1.000
_cell.length_c   1.000
_cell.angle_alpha   90.00
_cell.angle_beta   90.00
_cell.angle_gamma   90.00
#
_symmetry.space_group_name_H-M   'P 1'
#
loop_
_entity.id
_entity.type
_entity.pdbx_description
1 polymer ?
#
loop_
_entity_poly.entity_id
_entity_poly.type
_entity_poly.pdbx_seq_one_letter_code
_entity_poly.pdbx_strand_id
1 'polypeptide(L)'
;DNRLVGSEMCIRDRTCIAPDHLVVPPALRSPLLKAMEEARTEMYGSDPLNSNQLGQIINERQFNRLEQLLESARADGRILIGGEISREQRRIAPTVIRVDDRNDPLMAEELFGPLLPVLVLDDLTTALQEIRQGPKPLALYLFGGDEAQQQQVLTTTSSGGVCLNDVVMQAGVPQLPFGGVGASGMGSYHGQSGFDTFSHHKAVLKRPFRFDFKLRYPPYQVDLNLLKRLAG
;
A
#
# COMPACT_ATOMS: atom_id res chain seq x y z
N ASP A 1 -2.64 13.17 -13.17
CA ASP A 1 -1.22 13.35 -12.93
C ASP A 1 -0.45 12.11 -13.42
N ASN A 2 0.53 12.32 -14.29
CA ASN A 2 1.36 11.26 -14.90
C ASN A 2 2.14 10.42 -13.86
N ARG A 3 2.17 10.85 -12.59
CA ARG A 3 2.89 10.15 -11.52
C ARG A 3 2.32 8.79 -11.18
N LEU A 4 1.00 8.58 -11.29
CA LEU A 4 0.40 7.26 -11.10
C LEU A 4 0.86 6.26 -12.14
N VAL A 5 0.85 6.67 -13.41
CA VAL A 5 1.34 5.84 -14.51
C VAL A 5 2.87 5.68 -14.43
N GLY A 6 3.58 6.74 -14.00
CA GLY A 6 5.02 6.69 -13.78
C GLY A 6 5.42 5.73 -12.65
N SER A 7 4.61 5.58 -11.59
CA SER A 7 4.88 4.62 -10.54
C SER A 7 4.77 3.18 -11.03
N GLU A 8 3.81 2.86 -11.87
CA GLU A 8 3.75 1.56 -12.54
C GLU A 8 4.92 1.32 -13.49
N MET A 9 5.47 2.37 -14.08
CA MET A 9 6.68 2.29 -14.92
C MET A 9 7.95 2.04 -14.12
N CYS A 10 8.17 2.81 -13.06
CA CYS A 10 9.35 2.63 -12.19
C CYS A 10 9.35 1.27 -11.52
N ILE A 11 8.20 0.68 -11.41
CA ILE A 11 7.91 -0.52 -10.68
C ILE A 11 7.99 -1.73 -11.56
N ARG A 12 8.28 -1.58 -12.81
CA ARG A 12 8.43 -2.76 -13.64
C ARG A 12 8.32 -4.05 -12.83
N ASP A 13 7.08 -4.27 -12.34
CA ASP A 13 6.59 -5.54 -11.81
C ASP A 13 7.02 -5.98 -10.41
N ARG A 14 7.72 -5.18 -9.55
CA ARG A 14 8.25 -5.79 -8.31
C ARG A 14 8.43 -4.87 -7.12
N THR A 15 7.68 -3.81 -7.04
CA THR A 15 7.71 -2.97 -5.85
C THR A 15 6.43 -3.18 -5.04
N CYS A 16 6.59 -3.68 -3.81
CA CYS A 16 5.48 -3.95 -2.87
C CYS A 16 4.68 -2.71 -2.46
N ILE A 17 5.10 -1.53 -2.86
CA ILE A 17 4.40 -0.26 -2.67
C ILE A 17 3.89 0.34 -3.99
N ALA A 18 3.83 -0.45 -5.07
CA ALA A 18 3.12 -0.05 -6.27
C ALA A 18 1.64 0.17 -5.97
N PRO A 19 0.98 1.16 -6.59
CA PRO A 19 -0.46 1.21 -6.59
C PRO A 19 -1.03 -0.07 -7.19
N ASP A 20 -1.66 -0.89 -6.35
CA ASP A 20 -2.23 -2.17 -6.76
C ASP A 20 -3.66 -2.03 -7.27
N HIS A 21 -4.37 -1.02 -6.82
CA HIS A 21 -5.68 -0.61 -7.33
C HIS A 21 -5.93 0.87 -7.07
N LEU A 22 -6.90 1.44 -7.79
CA LEU A 22 -7.37 2.81 -7.60
C LEU A 22 -8.81 2.83 -7.11
N VAL A 23 -9.08 3.75 -6.19
CA VAL A 23 -10.44 4.12 -5.79
C VAL A 23 -10.70 5.55 -6.27
N VAL A 24 -11.74 5.74 -7.06
CA VAL A 24 -11.98 6.99 -7.78
C VAL A 24 -13.44 7.41 -7.65
N PRO A 25 -13.76 8.68 -7.34
CA PRO A 25 -15.14 9.16 -7.39
C PRO A 25 -15.64 9.23 -8.85
N PRO A 26 -16.96 9.06 -9.09
CA PRO A 26 -17.52 9.03 -10.44
C PRO A 26 -17.14 10.23 -11.30
N ALA A 27 -17.11 11.44 -10.72
CA ALA A 27 -16.79 12.67 -11.42
C ALA A 27 -15.36 12.72 -11.99
N LEU A 28 -14.41 12.02 -11.35
CA LEU A 28 -13.00 11.98 -11.78
C LEU A 28 -12.67 10.81 -12.69
N ARG A 29 -13.55 9.81 -12.83
CA ARG A 29 -13.27 8.60 -13.62
C ARG A 29 -12.87 8.93 -15.06
N SER A 30 -13.70 9.66 -15.79
CA SER A 30 -13.46 9.91 -17.22
C SER A 30 -12.24 10.80 -17.46
N PRO A 31 -12.04 11.94 -16.75
CA PRO A 31 -10.82 12.74 -16.93
C PRO A 31 -9.57 11.96 -16.52
N LEU A 32 -9.62 11.13 -15.49
CA LEU A 32 -8.48 10.30 -15.07
C LEU A 32 -8.11 9.26 -16.16
N LEU A 33 -9.08 8.54 -16.69
CA LEU A 33 -8.84 7.54 -17.74
C LEU A 33 -8.24 8.20 -18.99
N LYS A 34 -8.72 9.38 -19.38
CA LYS A 34 -8.13 10.14 -20.49
C LYS A 34 -6.68 10.48 -20.21
N ALA A 35 -6.37 11.04 -19.03
CA ALA A 35 -5.01 11.39 -18.66
C ALA A 35 -4.09 10.15 -18.59
N MET A 36 -4.60 9.00 -18.14
CA MET A 36 -3.84 7.76 -18.09
C MET A 36 -3.52 7.23 -19.50
N GLU A 37 -4.46 7.30 -20.45
CA GLU A 37 -4.20 6.91 -21.84
C GLU A 37 -3.20 7.82 -22.52
N GLU A 38 -3.30 9.13 -22.31
CA GLU A 38 -2.33 10.11 -22.80
C GLU A 38 -0.93 9.82 -22.24
N ALA A 39 -0.82 9.61 -20.93
CA ALA A 39 0.43 9.27 -20.28
C ALA A 39 0.99 7.91 -20.76
N ARG A 40 0.14 6.89 -20.93
CA ARG A 40 0.57 5.60 -21.51
C ARG A 40 1.19 5.77 -22.91
N THR A 41 0.53 6.58 -23.73
CA THR A 41 1.01 6.86 -25.09
C THR A 41 2.31 7.67 -25.08
N GLU A 42 2.43 8.67 -24.21
CA GLU A 42 3.67 9.46 -24.05
C GLU A 42 4.85 8.57 -23.63
N MET A 43 4.62 7.65 -22.70
CA MET A 43 5.67 6.83 -22.08
C MET A 43 6.09 5.63 -22.95
N TYR A 44 5.13 5.00 -23.62
CA TYR A 44 5.37 3.73 -24.33
C TYR A 44 5.20 3.85 -25.85
N GLY A 45 4.69 4.96 -26.36
CA GLY A 45 4.30 5.10 -27.76
C GLY A 45 2.95 4.46 -28.06
N SER A 46 2.62 4.41 -29.36
CA SER A 46 1.38 3.80 -29.85
C SER A 46 1.38 2.28 -29.83
N ASP A 47 2.54 1.66 -29.68
CA ASP A 47 2.72 0.21 -29.58
C ASP A 47 3.55 -0.14 -28.33
N PRO A 48 2.90 -0.23 -27.17
CA PRO A 48 3.58 -0.50 -25.91
C PRO A 48 4.35 -1.82 -25.87
N LEU A 49 3.86 -2.87 -26.54
CA LEU A 49 4.51 -4.17 -26.53
C LEU A 49 5.91 -4.15 -27.18
N ASN A 50 6.12 -3.28 -28.15
CA ASN A 50 7.40 -3.09 -28.81
C ASN A 50 8.24 -1.94 -28.22
N SER A 51 7.73 -1.26 -27.19
CA SER A 51 8.46 -0.21 -26.49
C SER A 51 9.67 -0.78 -25.73
N ASN A 52 10.82 -0.10 -25.86
CA ASN A 52 12.01 -0.41 -25.03
C ASN A 52 11.82 -0.05 -23.55
N GLN A 53 10.77 0.70 -23.24
CA GLN A 53 10.44 1.10 -21.87
C GLN A 53 9.58 0.06 -21.16
N LEU A 54 8.91 -0.87 -21.88
CA LEU A 54 8.11 -1.92 -21.28
C LEU A 54 8.96 -3.14 -20.93
N GLY A 55 8.95 -3.53 -19.65
CA GLY A 55 9.63 -4.74 -19.16
C GLY A 55 8.90 -6.03 -19.52
N GLN A 56 9.59 -7.16 -19.33
CA GLN A 56 8.99 -8.47 -19.41
C GLN A 56 8.46 -8.89 -18.04
N ILE A 57 7.39 -9.67 -17.99
CA ILE A 57 6.96 -10.34 -16.76
C ILE A 57 8.03 -11.35 -16.36
N ILE A 58 8.30 -11.44 -15.05
CA ILE A 58 9.46 -12.16 -14.48
C ILE A 58 9.59 -13.59 -14.98
N ASN A 59 8.48 -14.33 -15.05
CA ASN A 59 8.45 -15.72 -15.47
C ASN A 59 7.09 -16.10 -16.05
N GLU A 60 7.02 -17.28 -16.66
CA GLU A 60 5.79 -17.78 -17.30
C GLU A 60 4.64 -17.99 -16.30
N ARG A 61 4.94 -18.41 -15.06
CA ARG A 61 3.89 -18.62 -14.06
C ARG A 61 3.15 -17.32 -13.75
N GLN A 62 3.90 -16.24 -13.55
CA GLN A 62 3.29 -14.91 -13.29
C GLN A 62 2.61 -14.37 -14.54
N PHE A 63 3.20 -14.56 -15.72
CA PHE A 63 2.56 -14.18 -16.97
C PHE A 63 1.21 -14.89 -17.13
N ASN A 64 1.17 -16.20 -16.97
CA ASN A 64 -0.06 -16.99 -17.10
C ASN A 64 -1.13 -16.58 -16.10
N ARG A 65 -0.75 -16.28 -14.85
CA ARG A 65 -1.67 -15.77 -13.83
C ARG A 65 -2.30 -14.43 -14.24
N LEU A 66 -1.48 -13.48 -14.65
CA LEU A 66 -1.95 -12.16 -15.08
C LEU A 66 -2.77 -12.24 -16.37
N GLU A 67 -2.36 -13.07 -17.31
CA GLU A 67 -3.09 -13.31 -18.54
C GLU A 67 -4.49 -13.89 -18.26
N GLN A 68 -4.64 -14.86 -17.37
CA GLN A 68 -5.93 -15.41 -16.98
C GLN A 68 -6.86 -14.33 -16.41
N LEU A 69 -6.36 -13.47 -15.53
CA LEU A 69 -7.13 -12.35 -14.98
C LEU A 69 -7.54 -11.36 -16.08
N LEU A 70 -6.61 -11.06 -16.98
CA LEU A 70 -6.86 -10.16 -18.11
C LEU A 70 -7.88 -10.71 -19.09
N GLU A 71 -7.81 -11.99 -19.44
CA GLU A 71 -8.75 -12.64 -20.35
C GLU A 71 -10.14 -12.73 -19.74
N SER A 72 -10.26 -12.99 -18.44
CA SER A 72 -11.55 -12.91 -17.73
C SER A 72 -12.13 -11.50 -17.82
N ALA A 73 -11.32 -10.48 -17.52
CA ALA A 73 -11.77 -9.09 -17.62
C ALA A 73 -12.14 -8.68 -19.06
N ARG A 74 -11.45 -9.23 -20.06
CA ARG A 74 -11.73 -9.01 -21.48
C ARG A 74 -13.07 -9.63 -21.88
N ALA A 75 -13.32 -10.88 -21.47
CA ALA A 75 -14.56 -11.58 -21.75
C ALA A 75 -15.80 -10.84 -21.20
N ASP A 76 -15.62 -10.19 -20.04
CA ASP A 76 -16.65 -9.40 -19.38
C ASP A 76 -16.74 -7.94 -19.90
N GLY A 77 -15.90 -7.53 -20.87
CA GLY A 77 -15.88 -6.15 -21.39
C GLY A 77 -15.44 -5.10 -20.37
N ARG A 78 -14.56 -5.47 -19.41
CA ARG A 78 -14.14 -4.61 -18.30
C ARG A 78 -12.83 -3.86 -18.55
N ILE A 79 -12.12 -4.12 -19.65
CA ILE A 79 -10.89 -3.41 -20.00
C ILE A 79 -11.25 -1.97 -20.40
N LEU A 80 -10.64 -1.00 -19.75
CA LEU A 80 -10.86 0.43 -20.01
C LEU A 80 -9.72 1.04 -20.85
N ILE A 81 -8.49 0.58 -20.65
CA ILE A 81 -7.28 1.04 -21.35
C ILE A 81 -6.37 -0.19 -21.51
N GLY A 82 -5.69 -0.32 -22.64
CA GLY A 82 -4.70 -1.36 -22.85
C GLY A 82 -5.29 -2.74 -23.15
N GLY A 83 -4.68 -3.75 -22.58
CA GLY A 83 -5.09 -5.14 -22.76
C GLY A 83 -4.25 -5.89 -23.80
N GLU A 84 -3.29 -5.26 -24.42
CA GLU A 84 -2.40 -5.89 -25.38
C GLU A 84 -1.43 -6.84 -24.67
N ILE A 85 -1.21 -8.03 -25.22
CA ILE A 85 -0.29 -9.03 -24.68
C ILE A 85 0.61 -9.61 -25.77
N SER A 86 1.81 -9.99 -25.41
CA SER A 86 2.71 -10.81 -26.19
C SER A 86 3.24 -11.96 -25.34
N ARG A 87 2.74 -13.16 -25.58
CA ARG A 87 3.19 -14.36 -24.88
C ARG A 87 4.65 -14.69 -25.21
N GLU A 88 5.06 -14.52 -26.47
CA GLU A 88 6.42 -14.74 -26.93
C GLU A 88 7.43 -13.85 -26.16
N GLN A 89 7.09 -12.58 -26.00
CA GLN A 89 7.92 -11.62 -25.29
C GLN A 89 7.67 -11.60 -23.78
N ARG A 90 6.68 -12.34 -23.27
CA ARG A 90 6.18 -12.27 -21.89
C ARG A 90 5.89 -10.84 -21.46
N ARG A 91 5.21 -10.09 -22.31
CA ARG A 91 4.83 -8.70 -22.08
C ARG A 91 3.33 -8.56 -22.02
N ILE A 92 2.88 -7.73 -21.08
CA ILE A 92 1.51 -7.25 -20.97
C ILE A 92 1.62 -5.73 -20.93
N ALA A 93 0.89 -5.05 -21.80
CA ALA A 93 0.85 -3.59 -21.80
C ALA A 93 0.18 -3.08 -20.52
N PRO A 94 0.52 -1.89 -20.02
CA PRO A 94 -0.18 -1.25 -18.91
C PRO A 94 -1.67 -1.19 -19.21
N THR A 95 -2.45 -1.83 -18.34
CA THR A 95 -3.88 -2.10 -18.57
C THR A 95 -4.69 -1.64 -17.38
N VAL A 96 -5.72 -0.83 -17.65
CA VAL A 96 -6.68 -0.37 -16.63
C VAL A 96 -7.97 -1.16 -16.78
N ILE A 97 -8.45 -1.72 -15.66
CA ILE A 97 -9.59 -2.65 -15.64
C ILE A 97 -10.63 -2.15 -14.65
N ARG A 98 -11.90 -2.11 -15.08
CA ARG A 98 -13.01 -1.82 -14.18
C ARG A 98 -13.22 -2.98 -13.22
N VAL A 99 -13.39 -2.68 -11.95
CA VAL A 99 -13.91 -3.59 -10.93
C VAL A 99 -15.12 -2.95 -10.26
N ASP A 100 -16.09 -3.77 -9.88
CA ASP A 100 -17.37 -3.29 -9.36
C ASP A 100 -17.42 -3.41 -7.83
N ASP A 101 -16.66 -4.33 -7.23
CA ASP A 101 -16.53 -4.50 -5.79
C ASP A 101 -15.20 -5.18 -5.38
N ARG A 102 -14.97 -5.31 -4.08
CA ARG A 102 -13.77 -5.92 -3.51
C ARG A 102 -13.65 -7.44 -3.67
N ASN A 103 -14.73 -8.12 -4.04
CA ASN A 103 -14.73 -9.58 -4.22
C ASN A 103 -14.29 -9.98 -5.63
N ASP A 104 -13.99 -8.99 -6.48
CA ASP A 104 -13.43 -9.26 -7.81
C ASP A 104 -12.11 -10.05 -7.69
N PRO A 105 -11.87 -11.06 -8.53
CA PRO A 105 -10.61 -11.81 -8.55
C PRO A 105 -9.37 -10.95 -8.70
N LEU A 106 -9.47 -9.78 -9.36
CA LEU A 106 -8.39 -8.80 -9.47
C LEU A 106 -8.04 -8.11 -8.14
N MET A 107 -8.91 -8.19 -7.13
CA MET A 107 -8.74 -7.61 -5.80
C MET A 107 -8.40 -8.68 -4.73
N ALA A 108 -8.34 -9.97 -5.10
CA ALA A 108 -8.17 -11.06 -4.16
C ALA A 108 -6.75 -11.19 -3.60
N GLU A 109 -5.75 -10.86 -4.41
CA GLU A 109 -4.33 -10.89 -4.06
C GLU A 109 -3.56 -9.80 -4.80
N GLU A 110 -2.39 -9.44 -4.31
CA GLU A 110 -1.50 -8.45 -4.95
C GLU A 110 -1.16 -8.88 -6.39
N LEU A 111 -1.36 -7.96 -7.33
CA LEU A 111 -1.21 -8.28 -8.75
C LEU A 111 0.25 -8.44 -9.19
N PHE A 112 1.14 -7.60 -8.69
CA PHE A 112 2.55 -7.60 -9.05
C PHE A 112 2.78 -7.61 -10.56
N GLY A 113 2.06 -6.74 -11.27
CA GLY A 113 2.09 -6.67 -12.73
C GLY A 113 1.36 -5.45 -13.28
N PRO A 114 1.34 -5.27 -14.60
CA PRO A 114 0.86 -4.05 -15.24
C PRO A 114 -0.69 -4.04 -15.41
N LEU A 115 -1.41 -4.62 -14.49
CA LEU A 115 -2.86 -4.57 -14.42
C LEU A 115 -3.26 -3.66 -13.26
N LEU A 116 -4.10 -2.66 -13.53
CA LEU A 116 -4.56 -1.68 -12.55
C LEU A 116 -6.09 -1.70 -12.45
N PRO A 117 -6.65 -2.37 -11.45
CA PRO A 117 -8.07 -2.29 -11.14
C PRO A 117 -8.50 -0.89 -10.73
N VAL A 118 -9.63 -0.44 -11.23
CA VAL A 118 -10.26 0.83 -10.84
C VAL A 118 -11.64 0.55 -10.28
N LEU A 119 -11.81 0.85 -9.00
CA LEU A 119 -13.08 0.81 -8.28
C LEU A 119 -13.65 2.22 -8.20
N VAL A 120 -14.91 2.38 -8.58
CA VAL A 120 -15.62 3.66 -8.50
C VAL A 120 -16.46 3.68 -7.23
N LEU A 121 -16.18 4.60 -6.32
CA LEU A 121 -16.96 4.82 -5.09
C LEU A 121 -17.41 6.27 -5.02
N ASP A 122 -18.61 6.49 -4.48
CA ASP A 122 -19.27 7.79 -4.57
C ASP A 122 -18.55 8.92 -3.82
N ASP A 123 -17.93 8.59 -2.68
CA ASP A 123 -17.27 9.57 -1.83
C ASP A 123 -16.10 8.97 -1.03
N LEU A 124 -15.32 9.90 -0.43
CA LEU A 124 -14.18 9.55 0.40
C LEU A 124 -14.57 8.70 1.63
N THR A 125 -15.73 8.95 2.23
CA THR A 125 -16.17 8.22 3.43
C THR A 125 -16.39 6.75 3.12
N THR A 126 -17.07 6.46 2.01
CA THR A 126 -17.27 5.10 1.50
C THR A 126 -15.92 4.43 1.19
N ALA A 127 -15.01 5.15 0.51
CA ALA A 127 -13.67 4.65 0.22
C ALA A 127 -12.89 4.30 1.50
N LEU A 128 -12.95 5.16 2.53
CA LEU A 128 -12.30 4.91 3.82
C LEU A 128 -12.91 3.73 4.59
N GLN A 129 -14.23 3.54 4.48
CA GLN A 129 -14.89 2.37 5.07
C GLN A 129 -14.39 1.08 4.41
N GLU A 130 -14.30 1.06 3.09
CA GLU A 130 -13.75 -0.05 2.32
C GLU A 130 -12.30 -0.38 2.70
N ILE A 131 -11.43 0.63 2.80
CA ILE A 131 -10.04 0.45 3.21
C ILE A 131 -9.94 -0.12 4.63
N ARG A 132 -10.77 0.36 5.55
CA ARG A 132 -10.76 -0.08 6.97
C ARG A 132 -11.25 -1.51 7.17
N GLN A 133 -12.15 -1.99 6.33
CA GLN A 133 -12.66 -3.38 6.38
C GLN A 133 -11.68 -4.38 5.77
N GLY A 134 -10.80 -3.92 4.88
CA GLY A 134 -9.80 -4.76 4.25
C GLY A 134 -8.55 -5.01 5.10
N PRO A 135 -7.63 -5.84 4.61
CA PRO A 135 -6.31 -6.00 5.19
C PRO A 135 -5.56 -4.66 5.17
N LYS A 136 -4.75 -4.40 6.20
CA LYS A 136 -3.98 -3.16 6.28
C LYS A 136 -2.89 -3.15 5.22
N PRO A 137 -2.89 -2.18 4.27
CA PRO A 137 -1.92 -2.15 3.19
C PRO A 137 -0.54 -1.72 3.68
N LEU A 138 0.49 -2.08 2.93
CA LEU A 138 1.85 -1.59 3.15
C LEU A 138 1.97 -0.10 2.83
N ALA A 139 1.31 0.36 1.77
CA ALA A 139 1.28 1.76 1.38
C ALA A 139 -0.15 2.22 1.04
N LEU A 140 -0.46 3.45 1.41
CA LEU A 140 -1.68 4.16 1.06
C LEU A 140 -1.32 5.47 0.38
N TYR A 141 -2.00 5.77 -0.71
CA TYR A 141 -1.79 6.98 -1.52
C TYR A 141 -3.07 7.79 -1.59
N LEU A 142 -2.94 9.10 -1.40
CA LEU A 142 -4.04 10.04 -1.60
C LEU A 142 -3.60 11.15 -2.53
N PHE A 143 -4.37 11.39 -3.58
CA PHE A 143 -4.18 12.50 -4.51
C PHE A 143 -5.28 13.53 -4.34
N GLY A 144 -4.92 14.81 -4.20
CA GLY A 144 -5.84 15.90 -3.95
C GLY A 144 -6.38 15.90 -2.52
N GLY A 145 -7.63 16.28 -2.39
CA GLY A 145 -8.26 16.50 -1.10
C GLY A 145 -7.81 17.80 -0.42
N ASP A 146 -8.71 18.42 0.32
CA ASP A 146 -8.36 19.50 1.23
C ASP A 146 -7.66 18.96 2.49
N GLU A 147 -7.17 19.87 3.34
CA GLU A 147 -6.45 19.50 4.56
C GLU A 147 -7.30 18.64 5.52
N ALA A 148 -8.62 18.89 5.59
CA ALA A 148 -9.53 18.12 6.44
C ALA A 148 -9.66 16.66 5.92
N GLN A 149 -9.79 16.48 4.62
CA GLN A 149 -9.84 15.17 3.97
C GLN A 149 -8.52 14.41 4.12
N GLN A 150 -7.37 15.09 3.97
CA GLN A 150 -6.06 14.50 4.20
C GLN A 150 -5.91 14.04 5.65
N GLN A 151 -6.29 14.88 6.62
CA GLN A 151 -6.30 14.51 8.04
C GLN A 151 -7.28 13.37 8.34
N GLN A 152 -8.44 13.35 7.72
CA GLN A 152 -9.38 12.25 7.86
C GLN A 152 -8.75 10.91 7.41
N VAL A 153 -8.07 10.89 6.26
CA VAL A 153 -7.34 9.68 5.80
C VAL A 153 -6.29 9.26 6.81
N LEU A 154 -5.43 10.19 7.25
CA LEU A 154 -4.33 9.91 8.18
C LEU A 154 -4.81 9.38 9.53
N THR A 155 -5.94 9.88 10.04
CA THR A 155 -6.43 9.54 11.37
C THR A 155 -7.38 8.35 11.41
N THR A 156 -8.04 8.03 10.29
CA THR A 156 -9.06 6.97 10.25
C THR A 156 -8.61 5.68 9.58
N THR A 157 -7.46 5.67 8.89
CA THR A 157 -6.90 4.47 8.26
C THR A 157 -5.63 4.00 8.96
N SER A 158 -5.23 2.77 8.67
CA SER A 158 -3.97 2.19 9.14
C SER A 158 -3.26 1.53 7.96
N SER A 159 -2.01 1.90 7.74
CA SER A 159 -1.14 1.36 6.70
C SER A 159 0.32 1.39 7.16
N GLY A 160 1.20 0.71 6.47
CA GLY A 160 2.64 0.80 6.75
C GLY A 160 3.20 2.21 6.51
N GLY A 161 2.76 2.87 5.45
CA GLY A 161 3.10 4.26 5.16
C GLY A 161 2.02 4.95 4.33
N VAL A 162 2.03 6.28 4.35
CA VAL A 162 1.13 7.13 3.53
C VAL A 162 1.96 8.11 2.72
N CYS A 163 1.58 8.33 1.47
CA CYS A 163 2.11 9.41 0.66
C CYS A 163 0.97 10.26 0.10
N LEU A 164 1.08 11.57 0.27
CA LEU A 164 0.10 12.53 -0.21
C LEU A 164 0.62 13.17 -1.51
N ASN A 165 -0.19 13.15 -2.56
CA ASN A 165 0.09 13.72 -3.87
C ASN A 165 1.35 13.17 -4.56
N ASP A 166 1.79 11.98 -4.17
CA ASP A 166 2.87 11.25 -4.82
C ASP A 166 2.72 9.74 -4.57
N VAL A 167 3.56 8.93 -5.20
CA VAL A 167 3.64 7.48 -5.00
C VAL A 167 5.09 7.05 -4.82
N VAL A 168 5.31 5.95 -4.08
CA VAL A 168 6.62 5.30 -3.91
C VAL A 168 7.67 6.15 -3.17
N MET A 169 7.64 7.47 -3.30
CA MET A 169 8.70 8.38 -2.83
C MET A 169 8.95 8.32 -1.32
N GLN A 170 7.95 7.97 -0.51
CA GLN A 170 8.13 7.78 0.94
C GLN A 170 9.18 6.70 1.29
N ALA A 171 9.32 5.69 0.44
CA ALA A 171 10.33 4.64 0.61
C ALA A 171 11.76 5.11 0.26
N GLY A 172 11.87 6.18 -0.51
CA GLY A 172 13.16 6.80 -0.86
C GLY A 172 13.69 7.79 0.16
N VAL A 173 12.93 8.10 1.21
CA VAL A 173 13.34 9.05 2.27
C VAL A 173 13.96 8.29 3.44
N PRO A 174 15.30 8.35 3.64
CA PRO A 174 15.99 7.52 4.64
C PRO A 174 15.56 7.78 6.10
N GLN A 175 14.96 8.93 6.38
CA GLN A 175 14.51 9.33 7.72
C GLN A 175 13.12 8.80 8.04
N LEU A 176 12.32 8.41 7.04
CA LEU A 176 11.00 7.84 7.25
C LEU A 176 11.11 6.33 7.51
N PRO A 177 10.42 5.81 8.54
CA PRO A 177 10.36 4.37 8.75
C PRO A 177 9.64 3.69 7.58
N PHE A 178 10.18 2.58 7.13
CA PHE A 178 9.56 1.73 6.12
C PHE A 178 9.24 0.36 6.70
N GLY A 179 7.98 -0.02 6.70
CA GLY A 179 7.52 -1.30 7.22
C GLY A 179 6.01 -1.42 7.18
N GLY A 180 5.51 -2.64 7.32
CA GLY A 180 4.08 -2.95 7.31
C GLY A 180 3.44 -2.94 8.69
N VAL A 181 2.12 -3.11 8.72
CA VAL A 181 1.33 -3.25 9.93
C VAL A 181 0.28 -4.34 9.76
N GLY A 182 0.18 -5.26 10.72
CA GLY A 182 -0.76 -6.38 10.64
C GLY A 182 -0.48 -7.31 9.46
N ALA A 183 -1.40 -7.41 8.50
CA ALA A 183 -1.26 -8.27 7.34
C ALA A 183 -0.09 -7.89 6.42
N SER A 184 0.28 -6.61 6.36
CA SER A 184 1.38 -6.13 5.51
C SER A 184 2.77 -6.24 6.14
N GLY A 185 2.89 -6.62 7.41
CA GLY A 185 4.18 -6.85 8.05
C GLY A 185 4.25 -6.49 9.52
N MET A 186 5.44 -6.62 10.10
CA MET A 186 5.80 -6.23 11.46
C MET A 186 7.13 -5.48 11.47
N GLY A 187 7.22 -4.47 12.34
CA GLY A 187 8.42 -3.66 12.48
C GLY A 187 8.64 -2.70 11.31
N SER A 188 9.71 -1.94 11.41
CA SER A 188 10.10 -0.99 10.38
C SER A 188 11.61 -0.84 10.34
N TYR A 189 12.14 -0.42 9.20
CA TYR A 189 13.55 -0.11 9.05
C TYR A 189 13.71 1.26 8.38
N HIS A 190 14.88 1.68 8.04
CA HIS A 190 15.40 3.00 7.71
C HIS A 190 15.74 3.84 8.94
N GLY A 191 16.86 4.58 8.85
CA GLY A 191 17.32 5.52 9.85
C GLY A 191 17.31 4.96 11.27
N GLN A 192 16.81 5.75 12.21
CA GLN A 192 16.73 5.38 13.62
C GLN A 192 15.81 4.16 13.86
N SER A 193 14.72 4.03 13.12
CA SER A 193 13.79 2.90 13.25
C SER A 193 14.47 1.57 12.95
N GLY A 194 15.35 1.53 11.94
CA GLY A 194 16.13 0.34 11.63
C GLY A 194 17.12 0.01 12.74
N PHE A 195 17.83 1.00 13.26
CA PHE A 195 18.72 0.80 14.40
C PHE A 195 17.98 0.24 15.62
N ASP A 196 16.85 0.83 15.98
CA ASP A 196 16.06 0.42 17.13
C ASP A 196 15.47 -1.00 16.94
N THR A 197 14.99 -1.32 15.75
CA THR A 197 14.42 -2.64 15.42
C THR A 197 15.46 -3.76 15.56
N PHE A 198 16.71 -3.51 15.17
CA PHE A 198 17.79 -4.50 15.25
C PHE A 198 18.65 -4.38 16.53
N SER A 199 18.27 -3.53 17.48
CA SER A 199 18.97 -3.30 18.74
C SER A 199 18.19 -3.83 19.92
N HIS A 200 18.89 -4.43 20.88
CA HIS A 200 18.28 -4.82 22.15
C HIS A 200 18.36 -3.68 23.16
N HIS A 201 17.20 -3.17 23.59
CA HIS A 201 17.10 -2.17 24.63
C HIS A 201 17.15 -2.84 26.00
N LYS A 202 18.32 -2.83 26.64
CA LYS A 202 18.53 -3.40 27.98
C LYS A 202 18.01 -2.46 29.06
N ALA A 203 16.98 -2.86 29.77
CA ALA A 203 16.51 -2.13 30.93
C ALA A 203 17.52 -2.23 32.08
N VAL A 204 17.92 -1.10 32.66
CA VAL A 204 18.84 -1.03 33.79
C VAL A 204 18.21 -0.18 34.89
N LEU A 205 17.92 -0.81 36.05
CA LEU A 205 17.51 -0.12 37.25
C LEU A 205 18.69 -0.05 38.24
N LYS A 206 19.22 1.16 38.49
CA LYS A 206 20.24 1.40 39.50
C LYS A 206 19.61 2.03 40.73
N ARG A 207 19.65 1.32 41.84
CA ARG A 207 19.11 1.76 43.13
C ARG A 207 20.22 1.91 44.17
N PRO A 208 20.21 2.95 45.03
CA PRO A 208 21.11 3.04 46.17
C PRO A 208 20.72 2.02 47.24
N PHE A 209 21.69 1.46 47.95
CA PHE A 209 21.46 0.49 49.02
C PHE A 209 20.78 1.10 50.29
N ARG A 210 20.71 2.43 50.40
CA ARG A 210 20.27 3.14 51.59
C ARG A 210 18.76 3.01 51.86
N PHE A 211 17.97 2.71 50.86
CA PHE A 211 16.51 2.62 51.01
C PHE A 211 16.02 1.29 50.47
N ASP A 212 15.52 0.46 51.38
CA ASP A 212 14.87 -0.78 51.00
C ASP A 212 13.43 -0.80 51.54
N PHE A 213 12.48 -1.01 50.62
CA PHE A 213 11.05 -1.09 50.99
C PHE A 213 10.75 -2.49 51.53
N LYS A 214 10.62 -2.62 52.86
CA LYS A 214 10.31 -3.90 53.50
C LYS A 214 9.02 -4.54 52.96
N LEU A 215 8.12 -3.74 52.39
CA LEU A 215 6.87 -4.22 51.74
C LEU A 215 7.11 -5.20 50.58
N ARG A 216 8.34 -5.33 50.10
CA ARG A 216 8.75 -6.27 49.02
C ARG A 216 9.02 -7.67 49.52
N TYR A 217 9.07 -7.88 50.82
CA TYR A 217 9.45 -9.14 51.46
C TYR A 217 8.38 -9.67 52.40
N PRO A 218 8.27 -11.01 52.60
CA PRO A 218 7.42 -11.59 53.62
C PRO A 218 7.87 -11.18 55.03
N PRO A 219 6.94 -11.14 55.99
CA PRO A 219 5.49 -11.36 55.84
C PRO A 219 4.79 -10.17 55.22
N TYR A 220 3.95 -10.42 54.22
CA TYR A 220 3.21 -9.37 53.52
C TYR A 220 2.06 -8.85 54.38
N GLN A 221 2.31 -7.83 55.15
CA GLN A 221 1.34 -7.17 56.01
C GLN A 221 0.81 -5.87 55.39
N VAL A 222 0.52 -5.90 54.08
CA VAL A 222 0.11 -4.69 53.34
C VAL A 222 -1.35 -4.79 52.93
N ASP A 223 -2.10 -3.73 53.21
CA ASP A 223 -3.44 -3.60 52.68
C ASP A 223 -3.42 -3.53 51.13
N LEU A 224 -4.19 -4.42 50.52
CA LEU A 224 -4.36 -4.51 49.08
C LEU A 224 -4.79 -3.17 48.43
N ASN A 225 -5.57 -2.36 49.19
CA ASN A 225 -6.00 -1.04 48.72
C ASN A 225 -4.84 -0.03 48.65
N LEU A 226 -3.89 -0.13 49.58
CA LEU A 226 -2.68 0.69 49.53
C LEU A 226 -1.79 0.32 48.34
N LEU A 227 -1.62 -0.96 48.06
CA LEU A 227 -0.87 -1.42 46.88
C LEU A 227 -1.50 -0.99 45.55
N LYS A 228 -2.83 -1.06 45.44
CA LYS A 228 -3.56 -0.59 44.25
C LYS A 228 -3.38 0.90 44.00
N ARG A 229 -3.29 1.72 45.07
CA ARG A 229 -3.04 3.17 44.93
C ARG A 229 -1.59 3.51 44.53
N LEU A 230 -0.63 2.64 44.86
CA LEU A 230 0.78 2.85 44.54
C LEU A 230 1.17 2.28 43.15
N ALA A 231 0.35 1.38 42.60
CA ALA A 231 0.60 0.77 41.29
C ALA A 231 -0.03 1.56 40.12
N GLY A 232 -0.79 2.63 40.39
CA GLY A 232 -1.39 3.54 39.40
C GLY A 232 -2.72 3.02 38.92
#